data_02429b951fc6b17d19e21b7b25810a45
#
_entry.id   02429b951fc6b17d19e21b7b25810a45
#
_cell.length_a   1.000
_cell.length_b   1.000
_cell.length_c   1.000
_cell.angle_alpha   90.00
_cell.angle_beta   90.00
_cell.angle_gamma   90.00
#
_symmetry.space_group_name_H-M   'P 1'
#
loop_
_entity.id
_entity.type
_entity.pdbx_description
1 polymer ?
#
loop_
_entity_poly.entity_id
_entity_poly.type
_entity_poly.pdbx_seq_one_letter_code
_entity_poly.pdbx_strand_id
1 'polypeptide(L)'
;MTSYPKMVHDQPGSGSTLSNMTIPKMSAKKSPRAASLSNTEISLSVLALILISVTTPLCAQQISARSLSLAEALDIARENNPSFLQSRNDESLSDWDVRQAYAALLPSASVGSGVSWQGPGEQQFGSLTLGDLGFGNQPSYYFSNYNIGLNYSIDWRTIKGPAQAKAQRGVTLAQIDLAEASLVSTVTNSYVEMLRQQEALRLAEQQLENSQFNLRLAQGQLEVGSVTPIDVGQAEVQVGRSEVAVLRTRNSLSTSKMRLLQQLGLGVNEDITLLTDFTLSEPTWNLETLRDMSLDRNPTLRSRRKSKEVADIGVSSARSSYFPSLSISTGWSGFTREASNTDFQIAQARAQVASSVAQCVQTNNLYSRLADPLPPFDCSRFAFTDEQRQGILNSNRAFPFNFQGSPPSVSLRLQIPIFQGLSRERNLQAARLQRDDMVQQIREQELALEADLSIGIANVQTAYESALLEERNRELADQQLTLARERYQLGAITFVELVDAQTLLAQAERDRIAAVFAYHDAVTSLEVLVGTSLRN
;
A
#
# COMPACT_ATOMS: atom_id res chain seq x y z
N MET A 1 -34.66 15.85 49.14
CA MET A 1 -35.52 14.71 49.56
C MET A 1 -34.98 13.53 48.80
N THR A 2 -34.14 12.73 49.46
CA THR A 2 -34.25 11.29 49.76
C THR A 2 -34.09 10.39 48.53
N SER A 3 -33.24 9.40 48.41
CA SER A 3 -32.40 8.68 49.42
C SER A 3 -31.45 7.74 48.62
N TYR A 4 -30.27 7.53 49.14
CA TYR A 4 -29.38 6.37 48.86
C TYR A 4 -29.90 5.10 49.53
N PRO A 5 -29.48 3.91 49.09
CA PRO A 5 -28.77 3.02 50.00
C PRO A 5 -27.49 2.42 49.42
N LYS A 6 -26.52 2.41 50.19
CA LYS A 6 -25.57 1.62 50.97
C LYS A 6 -25.25 0.20 50.48
N MET A 7 -23.95 0.03 50.25
CA MET A 7 -22.97 -1.03 50.61
C MET A 7 -23.46 -2.44 50.97
N VAL A 8 -22.80 -3.45 50.34
CA VAL A 8 -22.30 -4.62 51.08
C VAL A 8 -20.90 -4.98 50.58
N HIS A 9 -20.00 -5.09 51.58
CA HIS A 9 -18.66 -5.69 51.55
C HIS A 9 -18.78 -7.21 51.48
N ASP A 10 -17.91 -7.85 50.71
CA ASP A 10 -17.32 -9.13 51.11
C ASP A 10 -15.96 -9.35 50.38
N GLN A 11 -14.91 -9.43 51.18
CA GLN A 11 -13.71 -10.21 50.93
C GLN A 11 -13.78 -11.45 51.83
N PRO A 12 -13.10 -12.56 51.60
CA PRO A 12 -11.66 -12.69 51.52
C PRO A 12 -11.10 -13.87 50.66
N GLY A 13 -9.79 -13.91 50.51
CA GLY A 13 -9.11 -15.20 50.42
C GLY A 13 -8.04 -15.35 49.38
N SER A 14 -6.82 -15.01 49.74
CA SER A 14 -5.53 -15.75 49.68
C SER A 14 -5.25 -16.71 48.51
N GLY A 15 -4.08 -16.56 47.91
CA GLY A 15 -3.45 -17.63 47.14
C GLY A 15 -2.31 -17.13 46.25
N SER A 16 -1.13 -16.96 46.85
CA SER A 16 0.17 -16.78 46.20
C SER A 16 0.58 -18.00 45.37
N THR A 17 1.00 -17.82 44.14
CA THR A 17 2.08 -18.62 43.56
C THR A 17 2.85 -17.81 42.52
N LEU A 18 4.03 -17.37 42.96
CA LEU A 18 5.12 -16.93 42.08
C LEU A 18 5.63 -18.16 41.31
N SER A 19 5.43 -18.20 40.02
CA SER A 19 6.06 -19.18 39.14
C SER A 19 7.28 -18.54 38.50
N ASN A 20 8.44 -19.09 38.82
CA ASN A 20 9.78 -18.78 38.33
C ASN A 20 9.85 -18.85 36.80
N MET A 21 10.15 -17.74 36.17
CA MET A 21 10.51 -17.68 34.75
C MET A 21 12.03 -17.81 34.63
N THR A 22 12.47 -19.01 34.30
CA THR A 22 13.87 -19.37 34.05
C THR A 22 14.31 -18.79 32.70
N ILE A 23 15.35 -17.94 32.74
CA ILE A 23 16.06 -17.44 31.57
C ILE A 23 16.99 -18.52 31.04
N PRO A 24 16.98 -18.95 29.78
CA PRO A 24 17.95 -19.87 29.24
C PRO A 24 19.31 -19.18 29.02
N LYS A 25 20.36 -19.70 29.64
CA LYS A 25 21.76 -19.34 29.43
C LYS A 25 22.16 -19.64 27.98
N MET A 26 22.57 -18.64 27.24
CA MET A 26 23.27 -18.79 25.97
C MET A 26 24.70 -19.29 26.23
N SER A 27 24.99 -20.47 25.75
CA SER A 27 26.30 -21.09 25.72
C SER A 27 27.21 -20.39 24.72
N ALA A 28 28.34 -19.87 25.21
CA ALA A 28 29.40 -19.31 24.39
C ALA A 28 30.16 -20.42 23.66
N LYS A 29 30.06 -20.50 22.35
CA LYS A 29 30.84 -21.37 21.48
C LYS A 29 32.14 -20.68 21.06
N LYS A 30 33.27 -21.25 21.43
CA LYS A 30 34.65 -20.82 21.15
C LYS A 30 34.88 -20.59 19.65
N SER A 31 35.51 -19.46 19.31
CA SER A 31 36.09 -19.18 18.01
C SER A 31 37.34 -20.05 17.73
N PRO A 32 37.56 -20.57 16.53
CA PRO A 32 38.87 -21.08 16.13
C PRO A 32 39.75 -19.97 15.54
N ARG A 33 41.03 -20.12 15.82
CA ARG A 33 42.18 -19.27 15.48
C ARG A 33 42.25 -18.92 13.97
N ALA A 34 42.57 -17.69 13.70
CA ALA A 34 43.00 -17.22 12.40
C ALA A 34 44.33 -17.90 11.99
N ALA A 35 44.29 -18.55 10.84
CA ALA A 35 45.51 -18.94 10.10
C ALA A 35 45.73 -17.97 8.96
N SER A 36 46.87 -17.31 8.96
CA SER A 36 47.35 -16.45 7.87
C SER A 36 47.61 -17.31 6.63
N LEU A 37 46.91 -17.05 5.54
CA LEU A 37 47.22 -17.55 4.22
C LEU A 37 47.56 -16.39 3.28
N SER A 38 48.72 -16.48 2.69
CA SER A 38 49.39 -15.54 1.80
C SER A 38 48.58 -15.34 0.49
N ASN A 39 48.50 -14.06 0.09
CA ASN A 39 47.90 -13.59 -1.18
C ASN A 39 48.80 -13.94 -2.38
N THR A 40 48.61 -15.10 -3.03
CA THR A 40 49.19 -15.30 -4.40
C THR A 40 48.55 -16.41 -5.25
N GLU A 41 47.44 -17.06 -4.82
CA GLU A 41 46.88 -18.17 -5.63
C GLU A 41 45.36 -18.06 -5.94
N ILE A 42 44.78 -16.86 -6.03
CA ILE A 42 43.32 -16.69 -6.27
C ILE A 42 42.97 -16.22 -7.68
N SER A 43 43.87 -16.30 -8.67
CA SER A 43 43.55 -15.77 -9.98
C SER A 43 43.28 -16.79 -11.09
N LEU A 44 43.39 -18.12 -10.86
CA LEU A 44 43.13 -19.13 -11.91
C LEU A 44 41.94 -20.08 -11.67
N SER A 45 41.35 -20.11 -10.47
CA SER A 45 40.24 -21.04 -10.16
C SER A 45 38.84 -20.45 -10.41
N VAL A 46 38.70 -19.14 -10.62
CA VAL A 46 37.39 -18.51 -10.87
C VAL A 46 37.02 -18.52 -12.35
N LEU A 47 38.00 -18.69 -13.28
CA LEU A 47 37.71 -18.74 -14.73
C LEU A 47 37.30 -20.13 -15.22
N ALA A 48 37.47 -21.19 -14.43
CA ALA A 48 37.10 -22.56 -14.82
C ALA A 48 35.67 -22.96 -14.40
N LEU A 49 34.97 -22.17 -13.56
CA LEU A 49 33.64 -22.50 -13.06
C LEU A 49 32.49 -21.84 -13.86
N ILE A 50 32.78 -21.03 -14.86
CA ILE A 50 31.76 -20.30 -15.68
C ILE A 50 31.43 -21.03 -16.99
N LEU A 51 32.07 -22.14 -17.32
CA LEU A 51 31.90 -22.81 -18.62
C LEU A 51 31.14 -24.14 -18.55
N ILE A 52 30.51 -24.52 -17.41
CA ILE A 52 29.69 -25.73 -17.31
C ILE A 52 28.33 -25.36 -16.69
N SER A 53 27.47 -24.74 -17.46
CA SER A 53 26.02 -24.85 -17.23
C SER A 53 25.23 -23.97 -18.19
N VAL A 54 25.01 -24.35 -19.41
CA VAL A 54 23.79 -24.01 -20.16
C VAL A 54 23.52 -25.11 -21.17
N THR A 55 23.08 -26.26 -20.65
CA THR A 55 22.23 -27.16 -21.42
C THR A 55 21.02 -27.44 -20.54
N THR A 56 20.18 -26.43 -20.35
CA THR A 56 18.78 -26.68 -19.99
C THR A 56 18.14 -27.27 -21.24
N PRO A 57 17.55 -28.50 -21.17
CA PRO A 57 16.67 -28.93 -22.24
C PRO A 57 15.56 -27.89 -22.32
N LEU A 58 15.39 -27.26 -23.49
CA LEU A 58 14.13 -26.64 -23.85
C LEU A 58 13.09 -27.77 -23.82
N CYS A 59 12.46 -28.00 -22.64
CA CYS A 59 11.16 -28.62 -22.62
C CYS A 59 10.26 -27.67 -23.43
N ALA A 60 10.00 -28.04 -24.67
CA ALA A 60 8.84 -27.53 -25.35
C ALA A 60 7.65 -27.85 -24.44
N GLN A 61 7.19 -26.89 -23.68
CA GLN A 61 5.92 -26.98 -22.98
C GLN A 61 4.90 -27.20 -24.08
N GLN A 62 4.42 -28.44 -24.22
CA GLN A 62 3.17 -28.69 -24.89
C GLN A 62 2.16 -27.75 -24.23
N ILE A 63 1.71 -26.78 -25.01
CA ILE A 63 0.59 -25.91 -24.66
C ILE A 63 -0.64 -26.82 -24.71
N SER A 64 -0.86 -27.60 -23.63
CA SER A 64 -2.12 -28.27 -23.42
C SER A 64 -3.10 -27.18 -23.00
N ALA A 65 -4.17 -27.00 -23.75
CA ALA A 65 -5.25 -26.09 -23.35
C ALA A 65 -5.66 -26.44 -21.92
N ARG A 66 -5.48 -25.48 -21.00
CA ARG A 66 -5.82 -25.66 -19.61
C ARG A 66 -7.33 -25.47 -19.46
N SER A 67 -8.02 -26.53 -19.11
CA SER A 67 -9.43 -26.44 -18.74
C SER A 67 -9.55 -25.70 -17.41
N LEU A 68 -10.39 -24.68 -17.34
CA LEU A 68 -10.49 -23.75 -16.21
C LEU A 68 -11.94 -23.67 -15.73
N SER A 69 -12.18 -24.04 -14.47
CA SER A 69 -13.43 -23.74 -13.77
C SER A 69 -13.40 -22.33 -13.18
N LEU A 70 -14.56 -21.79 -12.81
CA LEU A 70 -14.64 -20.47 -12.16
C LEU A 70 -13.85 -20.45 -10.83
N ALA A 71 -13.93 -21.51 -10.04
CA ALA A 71 -13.22 -21.60 -8.76
C ALA A 71 -11.69 -21.55 -8.97
N GLU A 72 -11.17 -22.34 -9.92
CA GLU A 72 -9.74 -22.31 -10.27
C GLU A 72 -9.31 -20.96 -10.84
N ALA A 73 -10.16 -20.30 -11.64
CA ALA A 73 -9.89 -18.95 -12.16
C ALA A 73 -9.75 -17.93 -11.01
N LEU A 74 -10.61 -18.01 -10.00
CA LEU A 74 -10.54 -17.14 -8.82
C LEU A 74 -9.27 -17.39 -8.00
N ASP A 75 -8.87 -18.65 -7.81
CA ASP A 75 -7.65 -18.97 -7.07
C ASP A 75 -6.39 -18.49 -7.81
N ILE A 76 -6.32 -18.71 -9.14
CA ILE A 76 -5.23 -18.16 -9.97
C ILE A 76 -5.17 -16.63 -9.87
N ALA A 77 -6.32 -15.96 -9.94
CA ALA A 77 -6.37 -14.51 -9.84
C ALA A 77 -5.88 -13.99 -8.47
N ARG A 78 -6.24 -14.67 -7.37
CA ARG A 78 -5.74 -14.35 -6.02
C ARG A 78 -4.23 -14.45 -5.90
N GLU A 79 -3.62 -15.40 -6.62
CA GLU A 79 -2.18 -15.65 -6.58
C GLU A 79 -1.39 -14.74 -7.53
N ASN A 80 -1.98 -14.35 -8.66
CA ASN A 80 -1.22 -13.74 -9.76
C ASN A 80 -1.69 -12.33 -10.15
N ASN A 81 -2.91 -11.89 -9.77
CA ASN A 81 -3.39 -10.58 -10.18
C ASN A 81 -2.55 -9.45 -9.55
N PRO A 82 -1.86 -8.61 -10.37
CA PRO A 82 -0.94 -7.61 -9.85
C PRO A 82 -1.61 -6.55 -8.97
N SER A 83 -2.86 -6.17 -9.28
CA SER A 83 -3.60 -5.16 -8.51
C SER A 83 -3.97 -5.67 -7.12
N PHE A 84 -4.39 -6.93 -7.03
CA PHE A 84 -4.70 -7.55 -5.73
C PHE A 84 -3.43 -7.79 -4.91
N LEU A 85 -2.33 -8.23 -5.53
CA LEU A 85 -1.05 -8.41 -4.85
C LEU A 85 -0.49 -7.09 -4.32
N GLN A 86 -0.69 -5.96 -5.02
CA GLN A 86 -0.36 -4.63 -4.49
C GLN A 86 -1.14 -4.33 -3.21
N SER A 87 -2.45 -4.57 -3.20
CA SER A 87 -3.26 -4.39 -1.98
C SER A 87 -2.80 -5.29 -0.83
N ARG A 88 -2.40 -6.54 -1.11
CA ARG A 88 -1.84 -7.45 -0.10
C ARG A 88 -0.50 -6.98 0.47
N ASN A 89 0.32 -6.29 -0.30
CA ASN A 89 1.58 -5.73 0.20
C ASN A 89 1.35 -4.69 1.30
N ASP A 90 0.20 -3.99 1.29
CA ASP A 90 -0.17 -3.01 2.30
C ASP A 90 -0.36 -3.65 3.70
N GLU A 91 -0.68 -4.95 3.78
CA GLU A 91 -0.71 -5.68 5.05
C GLU A 91 0.65 -5.67 5.73
N SER A 92 1.70 -6.04 4.97
CA SER A 92 3.07 -6.05 5.47
C SER A 92 3.54 -4.66 5.93
N LEU A 93 3.19 -3.62 5.16
CA LEU A 93 3.50 -2.24 5.52
C LEU A 93 2.78 -1.83 6.81
N SER A 94 1.49 -2.16 6.94
CA SER A 94 0.70 -1.84 8.14
C SER A 94 1.20 -2.56 9.41
N ASP A 95 1.77 -3.77 9.26
CA ASP A 95 2.44 -4.47 10.36
C ASP A 95 3.71 -3.74 10.83
N TRP A 96 4.48 -3.19 9.90
CA TRP A 96 5.63 -2.35 10.22
C TRP A 96 5.22 -1.03 10.88
N ASP A 97 4.12 -0.40 10.45
CA ASP A 97 3.58 0.81 11.08
C ASP A 97 3.20 0.56 12.54
N VAL A 98 2.60 -0.59 12.84
CA VAL A 98 2.32 -1.00 14.22
C VAL A 98 3.61 -1.18 15.02
N ARG A 99 4.62 -1.85 14.45
CA ARG A 99 5.94 -2.01 15.12
C ARG A 99 6.62 -0.67 15.34
N GLN A 100 6.58 0.22 14.36
CA GLN A 100 7.12 1.57 14.46
C GLN A 100 6.42 2.38 15.56
N ALA A 101 5.09 2.27 15.68
CA ALA A 101 4.34 2.93 16.74
C ALA A 101 4.73 2.43 18.14
N TYR A 102 5.05 1.13 18.29
CA TYR A 102 5.63 0.62 19.54
C TYR A 102 7.07 1.09 19.75
N ALA A 103 7.88 1.14 18.68
CA ALA A 103 9.26 1.62 18.76
C ALA A 103 9.33 3.11 19.15
N ALA A 104 8.31 3.91 18.80
CA ALA A 104 8.20 5.30 19.22
C ALA A 104 8.07 5.49 20.74
N LEU A 105 7.75 4.42 21.48
CA LEU A 105 7.78 4.39 22.95
C LEU A 105 9.19 4.16 23.52
N LEU A 106 10.19 3.91 22.69
CA LEU A 106 11.57 3.68 23.09
C LEU A 106 12.41 4.94 22.83
N PRO A 107 13.54 5.12 23.56
CA PRO A 107 14.48 6.19 23.27
C PRO A 107 15.08 6.05 21.88
N SER A 108 15.28 7.17 21.20
CA SER A 108 16.05 7.24 19.96
C SER A 108 17.51 7.55 20.26
N ALA A 109 18.44 6.86 19.58
CA ALA A 109 19.86 7.10 19.67
C ALA A 109 20.39 7.55 18.30
N SER A 110 21.29 8.54 18.30
CA SER A 110 21.92 9.04 17.10
C SER A 110 23.42 9.24 17.33
N VAL A 111 24.21 8.97 16.32
CA VAL A 111 25.63 9.28 16.24
C VAL A 111 25.85 10.16 15.03
N GLY A 112 26.48 11.30 15.24
CA GLY A 112 26.86 12.24 14.19
C GLY A 112 28.33 12.53 14.25
N SER A 113 28.95 12.75 13.11
CA SER A 113 30.33 13.25 12.99
C SER A 113 30.36 14.21 11.81
N GLY A 114 31.13 15.28 11.97
CA GLY A 114 31.30 16.29 10.93
C GLY A 114 32.71 16.79 10.84
N VAL A 115 33.13 17.15 9.62
CA VAL A 115 34.37 17.88 9.34
C VAL A 115 34.00 19.13 8.56
N SER A 116 34.49 20.27 8.99
CA SER A 116 34.28 21.54 8.29
C SER A 116 35.57 22.34 8.18
N TRP A 117 35.67 23.13 7.12
CA TRP A 117 36.72 24.08 6.92
C TRP A 117 36.11 25.48 6.85
N GLN A 118 36.75 26.41 7.56
CA GLN A 118 36.41 27.82 7.56
C GLN A 118 37.58 28.58 6.91
N GLY A 119 37.31 29.32 5.85
CA GLY A 119 38.32 30.15 5.19
C GLY A 119 38.86 31.27 6.09
N PRO A 120 40.01 31.85 5.74
CA PRO A 120 40.57 33.01 6.43
C PRO A 120 39.63 34.21 6.24
N GLY A 121 39.53 35.10 7.23
CA GLY A 121 38.69 36.28 7.12
C GLY A 121 38.65 37.12 8.39
N GLU A 122 38.08 38.29 8.29
CA GLU A 122 37.82 39.14 9.45
C GLU A 122 36.43 38.89 10.00
N GLN A 123 36.38 38.67 11.30
CA GLN A 123 35.09 38.56 12.00
C GLN A 123 34.63 39.97 12.44
N GLN A 124 33.45 40.38 12.00
CA GLN A 124 32.85 41.66 12.38
C GLN A 124 32.04 41.53 13.68
N PHE A 125 32.28 42.45 14.60
CA PHE A 125 31.48 42.64 15.84
C PHE A 125 30.84 44.04 15.76
N GLY A 126 29.64 44.14 15.30
CA GLY A 126 28.99 45.41 15.00
C GLY A 126 29.70 46.13 13.83
N SER A 127 30.24 47.35 14.07
CA SER A 127 30.99 48.13 13.11
C SER A 127 32.53 47.94 13.16
N LEU A 128 33.02 47.12 14.11
CA LEU A 128 34.44 46.86 14.30
C LEU A 128 34.82 45.47 13.82
N THR A 129 35.98 45.37 13.19
CA THR A 129 36.62 44.08 12.87
C THR A 129 37.68 43.72 13.91
N LEU A 130 38.10 42.46 13.94
CA LEU A 130 39.24 42.04 14.77
C LEU A 130 40.54 42.74 14.34
N GLY A 131 40.67 43.13 13.05
CA GLY A 131 41.75 43.95 12.54
C GLY A 131 41.78 45.34 13.16
N ASP A 132 40.61 46.01 13.31
CA ASP A 132 40.49 47.30 13.97
C ASP A 132 40.89 47.23 15.46
N LEU A 133 40.74 46.07 16.08
CA LEU A 133 41.16 45.79 17.47
C LEU A 133 42.65 45.37 17.57
N GLY A 134 43.40 45.38 16.45
CA GLY A 134 44.82 45.08 16.41
C GLY A 134 45.19 43.58 16.40
N PHE A 135 44.24 42.69 16.17
CA PHE A 135 44.49 41.24 16.19
C PHE A 135 44.84 40.65 14.81
N GLY A 136 44.74 41.42 13.73
CA GLY A 136 44.98 40.95 12.38
C GLY A 136 43.93 39.96 11.85
N ASN A 137 44.12 39.49 10.62
CA ASN A 137 43.22 38.56 9.97
C ASN A 137 43.26 37.18 10.63
N GLN A 138 42.09 36.58 10.84
CA GLN A 138 41.99 35.21 11.34
C GLN A 138 42.49 34.21 10.27
N PRO A 139 43.26 33.18 10.68
CA PRO A 139 43.67 32.10 9.76
C PRO A 139 42.46 31.24 9.39
N SER A 140 42.61 30.41 8.38
CA SER A 140 41.63 29.34 8.13
C SER A 140 41.66 28.30 9.26
N TYR A 141 40.49 27.71 9.52
CA TYR A 141 40.33 26.70 10.56
C TYR A 141 39.76 25.42 9.97
N TYR A 142 40.25 24.29 10.45
CA TYR A 142 39.69 22.96 10.26
C TYR A 142 39.00 22.57 11.56
N PHE A 143 37.77 22.10 11.44
CA PHE A 143 36.98 21.63 12.57
C PHE A 143 36.59 20.19 12.35
N SER A 144 36.62 19.39 13.38
CA SER A 144 35.99 18.07 13.40
C SER A 144 35.22 17.93 14.70
N ASN A 145 34.08 17.30 14.63
CA ASN A 145 33.25 17.05 15.80
C ASN A 145 32.60 15.69 15.75
N TYR A 146 32.31 15.14 16.89
CA TYR A 146 31.36 14.03 17.05
C TYR A 146 30.30 14.38 18.06
N ASN A 147 29.13 13.81 17.88
CA ASN A 147 28.03 13.85 18.85
C ASN A 147 27.34 12.49 18.94
N ILE A 148 27.12 12.01 20.13
CA ILE A 148 26.31 10.84 20.45
C ILE A 148 25.14 11.33 21.29
N GLY A 149 23.93 11.20 20.79
CA GLY A 149 22.72 11.69 21.46
C GLY A 149 21.74 10.55 21.73
N LEU A 150 21.12 10.58 22.89
CA LEU A 150 19.97 9.74 23.24
C LEU A 150 18.83 10.68 23.59
N ASN A 151 17.72 10.54 22.86
CA ASN A 151 16.52 11.34 23.07
C ASN A 151 15.34 10.46 23.38
N TYR A 152 14.59 10.78 24.40
CA TYR A 152 13.36 10.13 24.78
C TYR A 152 12.29 11.18 25.01
N SER A 153 11.16 11.05 24.33
CA SER A 153 10.01 11.91 24.55
C SER A 153 8.76 11.07 24.72
N ILE A 154 8.02 11.34 25.78
CA ILE A 154 6.76 10.68 26.04
C ILE A 154 5.67 11.73 26.27
N ASP A 155 4.60 11.56 25.53
CA ASP A 155 3.35 12.28 25.74
C ASP A 155 2.18 11.31 25.59
N TRP A 156 0.98 11.78 25.89
CA TRP A 156 -0.21 10.93 25.83
C TRP A 156 -0.54 10.49 24.40
N ARG A 157 -0.14 11.25 23.39
CA ARG A 157 -0.30 10.91 21.98
C ARG A 157 0.61 9.74 21.60
N THR A 158 1.87 9.77 22.02
CA THR A 158 2.83 8.69 21.80
C THR A 158 2.35 7.39 22.45
N ILE A 159 1.77 7.47 23.67
CA ILE A 159 1.18 6.31 24.35
C ILE A 159 -0.01 5.72 23.57
N LYS A 160 -0.82 6.56 22.91
CA LYS A 160 -1.96 6.12 22.08
C LYS A 160 -1.56 5.69 20.68
N GLY A 161 -0.34 6.00 20.23
CA GLY A 161 0.19 5.66 18.91
C GLY A 161 -0.01 4.21 18.50
N PRO A 162 0.37 3.21 19.32
CA PRO A 162 0.15 1.79 19.00
C PRO A 162 -1.31 1.40 18.82
N ALA A 163 -2.23 1.97 19.60
CA ALA A 163 -3.66 1.72 19.45
C ALA A 163 -4.18 2.30 18.13
N GLN A 164 -3.73 3.50 17.77
CA GLN A 164 -4.08 4.14 16.50
C GLN A 164 -3.53 3.34 15.30
N ALA A 165 -2.27 2.90 15.36
CA ALA A 165 -1.66 2.10 14.31
C ALA A 165 -2.38 0.74 14.14
N LYS A 166 -2.78 0.08 15.24
CA LYS A 166 -3.58 -1.15 15.19
C LYS A 166 -4.95 -0.94 14.56
N ALA A 167 -5.64 0.15 14.90
CA ALA A 167 -6.92 0.46 14.28
C ALA A 167 -6.75 0.77 12.78
N GLN A 168 -5.69 1.50 12.40
CA GLN A 168 -5.35 1.76 11.00
C GLN A 168 -5.05 0.47 10.24
N ARG A 169 -4.31 -0.47 10.84
CA ARG A 169 -4.13 -1.82 10.29
C ARG A 169 -5.47 -2.52 10.07
N GLY A 170 -6.41 -2.37 10.99
CA GLY A 170 -7.77 -2.90 10.83
C GLY A 170 -8.50 -2.32 9.61
N VAL A 171 -8.28 -1.03 9.29
CA VAL A 171 -8.79 -0.41 8.05
C VAL A 171 -8.11 -1.02 6.82
N THR A 172 -6.79 -1.15 6.84
CA THR A 172 -6.03 -1.75 5.73
C THR A 172 -6.51 -3.17 5.42
N LEU A 173 -6.69 -4.02 6.45
CA LEU A 173 -7.22 -5.38 6.26
C LEU A 173 -8.63 -5.37 5.65
N ALA A 174 -9.51 -4.49 6.11
CA ALA A 174 -10.86 -4.37 5.54
C ALA A 174 -10.84 -3.83 4.09
N GLN A 175 -9.84 -3.04 3.73
CA GLN A 175 -9.62 -2.59 2.34
C GLN A 175 -9.10 -3.73 1.45
N ILE A 176 -8.27 -4.62 1.98
CA ILE A 176 -7.82 -5.84 1.28
C ILE A 176 -9.02 -6.77 1.04
N ASP A 177 -9.89 -6.98 2.04
CA ASP A 177 -11.13 -7.74 1.88
C ASP A 177 -12.03 -7.14 0.77
N LEU A 178 -12.11 -5.80 0.69
CA LEU A 178 -12.83 -5.09 -0.36
C LEU A 178 -12.18 -5.30 -1.74
N ALA A 179 -10.86 -5.24 -1.82
CA ALA A 179 -10.12 -5.50 -3.05
C ALA A 179 -10.28 -6.95 -3.52
N GLU A 180 -10.33 -7.92 -2.60
CA GLU A 180 -10.63 -9.32 -2.92
C GLU A 180 -12.06 -9.48 -3.47
N ALA A 181 -13.06 -8.88 -2.83
CA ALA A 181 -14.43 -8.91 -3.32
C ALA A 181 -14.55 -8.29 -4.73
N SER A 182 -13.85 -7.19 -4.99
CA SER A 182 -13.77 -6.57 -6.30
C SER A 182 -13.08 -7.47 -7.34
N LEU A 183 -11.99 -8.15 -6.96
CA LEU A 183 -11.31 -9.12 -7.82
C LEU A 183 -12.24 -10.27 -8.19
N VAL A 184 -12.92 -10.87 -7.20
CA VAL A 184 -13.88 -11.95 -7.41
C VAL A 184 -14.97 -11.53 -8.41
N SER A 185 -15.56 -10.35 -8.22
CA SER A 185 -16.57 -9.81 -9.14
C SER A 185 -16.03 -9.61 -10.54
N THR A 186 -14.86 -8.98 -10.68
CA THR A 186 -14.27 -8.67 -12.00
C THR A 186 -13.87 -9.93 -12.77
N VAL A 187 -13.29 -10.91 -12.07
CA VAL A 187 -12.92 -12.20 -12.67
C VAL A 187 -14.18 -12.98 -13.06
N THR A 188 -15.20 -13.04 -12.20
CA THR A 188 -16.47 -13.71 -12.49
C THR A 188 -17.14 -13.11 -13.71
N ASN A 189 -17.24 -11.77 -13.79
CA ASN A 189 -17.83 -11.09 -14.94
C ASN A 189 -17.03 -11.33 -16.23
N SER A 190 -15.70 -11.34 -16.16
CA SER A 190 -14.84 -11.64 -17.31
C SER A 190 -14.96 -13.09 -17.76
N TYR A 191 -15.14 -14.02 -16.82
CA TYR A 191 -15.36 -15.44 -17.07
C TYR A 191 -16.71 -15.67 -17.75
N VAL A 192 -17.79 -15.09 -17.20
CA VAL A 192 -19.16 -15.14 -17.75
C VAL A 192 -19.18 -14.53 -19.16
N GLU A 193 -18.52 -13.40 -19.38
CA GLU A 193 -18.42 -12.76 -20.70
C GLU A 193 -17.69 -13.64 -21.71
N MET A 194 -16.61 -14.32 -21.33
CA MET A 194 -15.91 -15.24 -22.24
C MET A 194 -16.81 -16.43 -22.60
N LEU A 195 -17.57 -17.01 -21.66
CA LEU A 195 -18.54 -18.07 -21.93
C LEU A 195 -19.64 -17.58 -22.89
N ARG A 196 -20.16 -16.38 -22.67
CA ARG A 196 -21.16 -15.77 -23.57
C ARG A 196 -20.62 -15.65 -24.99
N GLN A 197 -19.38 -15.23 -25.19
CA GLN A 197 -18.76 -15.13 -26.50
C GLN A 197 -18.47 -16.51 -27.10
N GLN A 198 -18.20 -17.52 -26.29
CA GLN A 198 -18.02 -18.91 -26.76
C GLN A 198 -19.34 -19.47 -27.28
N GLU A 199 -20.45 -19.28 -26.57
CA GLU A 199 -21.78 -19.69 -27.06
C GLU A 199 -22.22 -18.91 -28.30
N ALA A 200 -21.93 -17.59 -28.34
CA ALA A 200 -22.20 -16.78 -29.53
C ALA A 200 -21.42 -17.25 -30.76
N LEU A 201 -20.16 -17.69 -30.59
CA LEU A 201 -19.39 -18.26 -31.70
C LEU A 201 -19.97 -19.58 -32.17
N ARG A 202 -20.32 -20.49 -31.26
CA ARG A 202 -20.98 -21.76 -31.58
C ARG A 202 -22.26 -21.53 -32.39
N LEU A 203 -23.08 -20.58 -31.98
CA LEU A 203 -24.30 -20.18 -32.67
C LEU A 203 -23.99 -19.63 -34.09
N ALA A 204 -22.99 -18.73 -34.20
CA ALA A 204 -22.61 -18.16 -35.51
C ALA A 204 -22.09 -19.24 -36.50
N GLU A 205 -21.30 -20.22 -35.99
CA GLU A 205 -20.82 -21.35 -36.80
C GLU A 205 -21.98 -22.25 -37.23
N GLN A 206 -22.95 -22.53 -36.38
CA GLN A 206 -24.16 -23.28 -36.74
C GLN A 206 -25.02 -22.54 -37.79
N GLN A 207 -25.13 -21.20 -37.66
CA GLN A 207 -25.83 -20.38 -38.67
C GLN A 207 -25.12 -20.39 -40.02
N LEU A 208 -23.78 -20.38 -40.03
CA LEU A 208 -23.00 -20.51 -41.25
C LEU A 208 -23.24 -21.88 -41.92
N GLU A 209 -23.22 -22.98 -41.18
CA GLU A 209 -23.51 -24.32 -41.68
C GLU A 209 -24.92 -24.41 -42.29
N ASN A 210 -25.93 -23.85 -41.59
CA ASN A 210 -27.29 -23.77 -42.11
C ASN A 210 -27.38 -22.94 -43.41
N SER A 211 -26.66 -21.80 -43.50
CA SER A 211 -26.64 -20.97 -44.70
C SER A 211 -25.99 -21.69 -45.88
N GLN A 212 -24.90 -22.42 -45.64
CA GLN A 212 -24.22 -23.23 -46.67
C GLN A 212 -25.10 -24.41 -47.14
N PHE A 213 -25.85 -25.03 -46.22
CA PHE A 213 -26.81 -26.07 -46.59
C PHE A 213 -27.90 -25.49 -47.48
N ASN A 214 -28.47 -24.34 -47.17
CA ASN A 214 -29.50 -23.69 -47.97
C ASN A 214 -28.98 -23.29 -49.37
N LEU A 215 -27.73 -22.80 -49.46
CA LEU A 215 -27.12 -22.50 -50.76
C LEU A 215 -27.05 -23.75 -51.61
N ARG A 216 -26.56 -24.88 -51.07
CA ARG A 216 -26.52 -26.16 -51.81
C ARG A 216 -27.92 -26.61 -52.25
N LEU A 217 -28.93 -26.45 -51.39
CA LEU A 217 -30.32 -26.77 -51.72
C LEU A 217 -30.84 -25.89 -52.86
N ALA A 218 -30.64 -24.56 -52.78
CA ALA A 218 -31.06 -23.63 -53.84
C ALA A 218 -30.36 -23.90 -55.17
N GLN A 219 -29.06 -24.25 -55.18
CA GLN A 219 -28.32 -24.65 -56.37
C GLN A 219 -28.92 -25.92 -57.01
N GLY A 220 -29.20 -26.97 -56.23
CA GLY A 220 -29.84 -28.18 -56.72
C GLY A 220 -31.25 -27.95 -57.25
N GLN A 221 -32.03 -27.06 -56.63
CA GLN A 221 -33.36 -26.67 -57.10
C GLN A 221 -33.31 -25.84 -58.39
N LEU A 222 -32.26 -25.00 -58.58
CA LEU A 222 -32.05 -24.28 -59.83
C LEU A 222 -31.75 -25.27 -61.02
N GLU A 223 -30.96 -26.33 -60.80
CA GLU A 223 -30.65 -27.33 -61.77
C GLU A 223 -31.91 -28.04 -62.33
N VAL A 224 -32.90 -28.23 -61.47
CA VAL A 224 -34.19 -28.82 -61.89
C VAL A 224 -35.25 -27.76 -62.25
N GLY A 225 -34.88 -26.46 -62.25
CA GLY A 225 -35.72 -25.36 -62.70
C GLY A 225 -36.83 -24.94 -61.72
N SER A 226 -36.77 -25.33 -60.42
CA SER A 226 -37.79 -25.05 -59.44
C SER A 226 -37.57 -23.73 -58.70
N VAL A 227 -36.39 -23.09 -58.80
CA VAL A 227 -36.07 -21.75 -58.26
C VAL A 227 -35.36 -20.90 -59.29
N THR A 228 -35.23 -19.59 -59.02
CA THR A 228 -34.60 -18.63 -59.93
C THR A 228 -33.12 -18.43 -59.62
N PRO A 229 -32.28 -17.93 -60.54
CA PRO A 229 -30.90 -17.52 -60.26
C PRO A 229 -30.81 -16.42 -59.15
N ILE A 230 -31.87 -15.64 -58.97
CA ILE A 230 -31.96 -14.61 -57.91
C ILE A 230 -31.99 -15.27 -56.52
N ASP A 231 -32.70 -16.40 -56.35
CA ASP A 231 -32.79 -17.14 -55.10
C ASP A 231 -31.41 -17.73 -54.72
N VAL A 232 -30.64 -18.22 -55.66
CA VAL A 232 -29.26 -18.69 -55.44
C VAL A 232 -28.37 -17.52 -55.04
N GLY A 233 -28.46 -16.36 -55.76
CA GLY A 233 -27.71 -15.15 -55.38
C GLY A 233 -28.03 -14.64 -53.99
N GLN A 234 -29.29 -14.72 -53.53
CA GLN A 234 -29.68 -14.39 -52.17
C GLN A 234 -29.07 -15.38 -51.14
N ALA A 235 -29.05 -16.67 -51.45
CA ALA A 235 -28.41 -17.67 -50.60
C ALA A 235 -26.89 -17.46 -50.50
N GLU A 236 -26.21 -17.07 -51.58
CA GLU A 236 -24.78 -16.72 -51.55
C GLU A 236 -24.51 -15.50 -50.67
N VAL A 237 -25.32 -14.45 -50.76
CA VAL A 237 -25.20 -13.27 -49.91
C VAL A 237 -25.41 -13.65 -48.44
N GLN A 238 -26.34 -14.57 -48.14
CA GLN A 238 -26.58 -15.03 -46.77
C GLN A 238 -25.38 -15.81 -46.20
N VAL A 239 -24.72 -16.66 -47.00
CA VAL A 239 -23.46 -17.33 -46.62
C VAL A 239 -22.39 -16.28 -46.29
N GLY A 240 -22.15 -15.30 -47.17
CA GLY A 240 -21.17 -14.26 -46.95
C GLY A 240 -21.45 -13.45 -45.67
N ARG A 241 -22.72 -13.15 -45.36
CA ARG A 241 -23.09 -12.50 -44.07
C ARG A 241 -22.78 -13.37 -42.86
N SER A 242 -23.05 -14.68 -42.93
CA SER A 242 -22.78 -15.65 -41.88
C SER A 242 -21.26 -15.83 -41.65
N GLU A 243 -20.46 -15.84 -42.72
CA GLU A 243 -18.99 -15.86 -42.62
C GLU A 243 -18.45 -14.62 -41.89
N VAL A 244 -18.94 -13.43 -42.25
CA VAL A 244 -18.56 -12.19 -41.54
C VAL A 244 -18.98 -12.23 -40.05
N ALA A 245 -20.15 -12.80 -39.75
CA ALA A 245 -20.60 -12.98 -38.38
C ALA A 245 -19.65 -13.88 -37.57
N VAL A 246 -19.24 -15.03 -38.13
CA VAL A 246 -18.26 -15.93 -37.49
C VAL A 246 -16.92 -15.21 -37.25
N LEU A 247 -16.40 -14.47 -38.23
CA LEU A 247 -15.15 -13.73 -38.07
C LEU A 247 -15.24 -12.69 -36.94
N ARG A 248 -16.33 -11.95 -36.87
CA ARG A 248 -16.55 -10.94 -35.80
C ARG A 248 -16.64 -11.60 -34.44
N THR A 249 -17.42 -12.66 -34.31
CA THR A 249 -17.62 -13.35 -33.02
C THR A 249 -16.35 -14.04 -32.54
N ARG A 250 -15.57 -14.63 -33.48
CA ARG A 250 -14.25 -15.20 -33.17
C ARG A 250 -13.27 -14.15 -32.64
N ASN A 251 -13.27 -12.96 -33.24
CA ASN A 251 -12.47 -11.84 -32.71
C ASN A 251 -12.96 -11.38 -31.33
N SER A 252 -14.28 -11.33 -31.11
CA SER A 252 -14.85 -10.98 -29.79
C SER A 252 -14.45 -11.99 -28.72
N LEU A 253 -14.52 -13.29 -29.03
CA LEU A 253 -14.05 -14.36 -28.14
C LEU A 253 -12.55 -14.23 -27.83
N SER A 254 -11.72 -13.96 -28.82
CA SER A 254 -10.29 -13.74 -28.62
C SER A 254 -10.04 -12.54 -27.69
N THR A 255 -10.79 -11.46 -27.85
CA THR A 255 -10.67 -10.26 -27.00
C THR A 255 -11.12 -10.54 -25.57
N SER A 256 -12.26 -11.24 -25.38
CA SER A 256 -12.73 -11.59 -24.02
C SER A 256 -11.77 -12.56 -23.32
N LYS A 257 -11.17 -13.52 -24.06
CA LYS A 257 -10.11 -14.40 -23.55
C LYS A 257 -8.91 -13.59 -23.06
N MET A 258 -8.41 -12.63 -23.85
CA MET A 258 -7.28 -11.79 -23.44
C MET A 258 -7.59 -10.97 -22.19
N ARG A 259 -8.83 -10.44 -22.08
CA ARG A 259 -9.27 -9.71 -20.88
C ARG A 259 -9.31 -10.62 -19.65
N LEU A 260 -9.84 -11.83 -19.78
CA LEU A 260 -9.83 -12.79 -18.68
C LEU A 260 -8.41 -13.12 -18.25
N LEU A 261 -7.50 -13.45 -19.18
CA LEU A 261 -6.09 -13.72 -18.89
C LEU A 261 -5.41 -12.54 -18.16
N GLN A 262 -5.72 -11.31 -18.59
CA GLN A 262 -5.24 -10.10 -17.89
C GLN A 262 -5.74 -10.02 -16.44
N GLN A 263 -7.01 -10.33 -16.19
CA GLN A 263 -7.56 -10.35 -14.83
C GLN A 263 -6.99 -11.49 -13.98
N LEU A 264 -6.66 -12.60 -14.60
CA LEU A 264 -5.97 -13.72 -13.93
C LEU A 264 -4.49 -13.43 -13.65
N GLY A 265 -3.91 -12.37 -14.24
CA GLY A 265 -2.47 -12.08 -14.15
C GLY A 265 -1.60 -13.01 -14.97
N LEU A 266 -2.18 -13.65 -16.00
CA LEU A 266 -1.51 -14.61 -16.90
C LEU A 266 -1.08 -13.95 -18.21
N GLY A 267 -0.17 -14.59 -18.91
CA GLY A 267 0.29 -14.15 -20.23
C GLY A 267 -0.80 -14.31 -21.30
N VAL A 268 -0.89 -13.36 -22.24
CA VAL A 268 -1.93 -13.34 -23.30
C VAL A 268 -1.86 -14.51 -24.28
N ASN A 269 -0.76 -15.26 -24.29
CA ASN A 269 -0.53 -16.40 -25.19
C ASN A 269 -0.96 -17.75 -24.57
N GLU A 270 -1.47 -17.77 -23.33
CA GLU A 270 -1.94 -18.99 -22.73
C GLU A 270 -3.24 -19.48 -23.38
N ASP A 271 -3.32 -20.79 -23.62
CA ASP A 271 -4.53 -21.40 -24.17
C ASP A 271 -5.38 -21.97 -23.04
N ILE A 272 -6.58 -21.37 -22.87
CA ILE A 272 -7.55 -21.74 -21.83
C ILE A 272 -8.88 -22.12 -22.48
N THR A 273 -9.53 -23.13 -21.93
CA THR A 273 -10.91 -23.53 -22.24
C THR A 273 -11.72 -23.50 -20.94
N LEU A 274 -12.95 -23.00 -21.00
CA LEU A 274 -13.81 -22.89 -19.82
C LEU A 274 -14.67 -24.15 -19.67
N LEU A 275 -14.84 -24.60 -18.41
CA LEU A 275 -15.53 -25.86 -18.09
C LEU A 275 -16.88 -25.67 -17.41
N THR A 276 -17.18 -24.48 -16.87
CA THR A 276 -18.39 -24.28 -16.06
C THR A 276 -19.59 -23.96 -16.96
N ASP A 277 -20.61 -24.80 -16.92
CA ASP A 277 -21.92 -24.49 -17.46
C ASP A 277 -22.76 -23.79 -16.39
N PHE A 278 -23.23 -22.59 -16.68
CA PHE A 278 -24.13 -21.85 -15.83
C PHE A 278 -25.56 -22.27 -16.11
N THR A 279 -26.17 -22.96 -15.15
CA THR A 279 -27.58 -23.34 -15.21
C THR A 279 -28.44 -22.28 -14.53
N LEU A 280 -29.63 -22.02 -15.08
CA LEU A 280 -30.64 -21.19 -14.44
C LEU A 280 -31.16 -21.88 -13.18
N SER A 281 -31.10 -21.20 -12.05
CA SER A 281 -31.72 -21.63 -10.78
C SER A 281 -32.75 -20.62 -10.33
N GLU A 282 -33.87 -21.09 -9.81
CA GLU A 282 -34.92 -20.21 -9.29
C GLU A 282 -34.40 -19.40 -8.09
N PRO A 283 -34.51 -18.06 -8.10
CA PRO A 283 -34.08 -17.22 -6.99
C PRO A 283 -35.03 -17.36 -5.80
N THR A 284 -34.60 -18.08 -4.76
CA THR A 284 -35.41 -18.36 -3.55
C THR A 284 -35.01 -17.48 -2.36
N TRP A 285 -34.18 -16.47 -2.56
CA TRP A 285 -33.64 -15.66 -1.48
C TRP A 285 -34.65 -14.66 -0.91
N ASN A 286 -34.69 -14.57 0.43
CA ASN A 286 -35.50 -13.60 1.13
C ASN A 286 -34.70 -12.31 1.39
N LEU A 287 -35.29 -11.14 1.12
CA LEU A 287 -34.70 -9.82 1.35
C LEU A 287 -34.15 -9.66 2.78
N GLU A 288 -34.90 -10.10 3.79
CA GLU A 288 -34.53 -9.95 5.21
C GLU A 288 -33.25 -10.74 5.51
N THR A 289 -33.15 -11.98 5.03
CA THR A 289 -31.94 -12.81 5.19
C THR A 289 -30.74 -12.22 4.50
N LEU A 290 -30.89 -11.74 3.26
CA LEU A 290 -29.82 -11.11 2.51
C LEU A 290 -29.37 -9.78 3.14
N ARG A 291 -30.30 -9.01 3.69
CA ARG A 291 -30.01 -7.78 4.43
C ARG A 291 -29.14 -8.07 5.66
N ASP A 292 -29.53 -9.02 6.48
CA ASP A 292 -28.77 -9.37 7.69
C ASP A 292 -27.36 -9.87 7.34
N MET A 293 -27.24 -10.72 6.31
CA MET A 293 -25.95 -11.17 5.80
C MET A 293 -25.10 -10.00 5.29
N SER A 294 -25.70 -9.07 4.56
CA SER A 294 -24.99 -7.92 3.99
C SER A 294 -24.52 -6.95 5.08
N LEU A 295 -25.33 -6.67 6.09
CA LEU A 295 -24.96 -5.81 7.22
C LEU A 295 -23.76 -6.36 8.01
N ASP A 296 -23.59 -7.69 8.04
CA ASP A 296 -22.46 -8.36 8.70
C ASP A 296 -21.23 -8.49 7.79
N ARG A 297 -21.45 -8.89 6.52
CA ARG A 297 -20.36 -9.36 5.64
C ARG A 297 -19.93 -8.37 4.57
N ASN A 298 -20.74 -7.34 4.25
CA ASN A 298 -20.39 -6.40 3.18
C ASN A 298 -19.03 -5.74 3.43
N PRO A 299 -18.03 -5.90 2.52
CA PRO A 299 -16.67 -5.41 2.75
C PRO A 299 -16.60 -3.89 2.84
N THR A 300 -17.43 -3.17 2.07
CA THR A 300 -17.49 -1.70 2.09
C THR A 300 -17.96 -1.20 3.46
N LEU A 301 -19.01 -1.77 4.00
CA LEU A 301 -19.55 -1.40 5.31
C LEU A 301 -18.56 -1.74 6.43
N ARG A 302 -17.87 -2.88 6.35
CA ARG A 302 -16.80 -3.26 7.28
C ARG A 302 -15.65 -2.26 7.25
N SER A 303 -15.20 -1.83 6.07
CA SER A 303 -14.15 -0.81 5.92
C SER A 303 -14.57 0.52 6.53
N ARG A 304 -15.82 0.98 6.34
CA ARG A 304 -16.36 2.20 6.97
C ARG A 304 -16.40 2.09 8.49
N ARG A 305 -16.85 0.95 9.03
CA ARG A 305 -16.86 0.70 10.49
C ARG A 305 -15.45 0.72 11.07
N LYS A 306 -14.45 0.16 10.39
CA LYS A 306 -13.04 0.23 10.80
C LYS A 306 -12.48 1.66 10.74
N SER A 307 -12.87 2.43 9.74
CA SER A 307 -12.49 3.85 9.65
C SER A 307 -13.07 4.68 10.81
N LYS A 308 -14.28 4.36 11.27
CA LYS A 308 -14.86 4.98 12.47
C LYS A 308 -14.06 4.64 13.74
N GLU A 309 -13.57 3.41 13.90
CA GLU A 309 -12.70 3.03 15.03
C GLU A 309 -11.43 3.90 15.07
N VAL A 310 -10.83 4.18 13.90
CA VAL A 310 -9.67 5.10 13.80
C VAL A 310 -10.06 6.52 14.22
N ALA A 311 -11.22 7.01 13.79
CA ALA A 311 -11.71 8.33 14.16
C ALA A 311 -12.01 8.45 15.66
N ASP A 312 -12.55 7.40 16.32
CA ASP A 312 -12.74 7.35 17.76
C ASP A 312 -11.42 7.50 18.54
N ILE A 313 -10.37 6.78 18.08
CA ILE A 313 -9.02 6.92 18.66
C ILE A 313 -8.46 8.32 18.35
N GLY A 314 -8.74 8.88 17.17
CA GLY A 314 -8.38 10.24 16.79
C GLY A 314 -8.90 11.29 17.78
N VAL A 315 -10.14 11.17 18.26
CA VAL A 315 -10.69 12.03 19.31
C VAL A 315 -9.88 11.89 20.61
N SER A 316 -9.54 10.66 20.99
CA SER A 316 -8.71 10.41 22.19
C SER A 316 -7.30 10.98 22.01
N SER A 317 -6.72 10.87 20.81
CA SER A 317 -5.42 11.46 20.46
C SER A 317 -5.47 13.00 20.49
N ALA A 318 -6.54 13.63 19.98
CA ALA A 318 -6.71 15.08 20.05
C ALA A 318 -6.81 15.59 21.50
N ARG A 319 -7.45 14.83 22.40
CA ARG A 319 -7.47 15.14 23.85
C ARG A 319 -6.09 15.08 24.49
N SER A 320 -5.15 14.34 23.92
CA SER A 320 -3.80 14.21 24.46
C SER A 320 -3.05 15.54 24.51
N SER A 321 -3.41 16.51 23.68
CA SER A 321 -2.82 17.85 23.65
C SER A 321 -3.08 18.69 24.92
N TYR A 322 -3.97 18.24 25.81
CA TYR A 322 -4.22 18.86 27.11
C TYR A 322 -3.32 18.32 28.23
N PHE A 323 -2.61 17.22 27.99
CA PHE A 323 -1.75 16.59 28.99
C PHE A 323 -0.30 17.05 28.86
N PRO A 324 0.49 16.93 29.96
CA PRO A 324 1.91 17.22 29.92
C PRO A 324 2.69 16.32 28.96
N SER A 325 3.78 16.86 28.42
CA SER A 325 4.80 16.08 27.74
C SER A 325 6.10 16.09 28.51
N LEU A 326 6.80 14.97 28.55
CA LEU A 326 8.09 14.79 29.19
C LEU A 326 9.13 14.44 28.12
N SER A 327 10.24 15.18 28.10
CA SER A 327 11.38 14.85 27.24
C SER A 327 12.66 14.74 28.05
N ILE A 328 13.43 13.72 27.77
CA ILE A 328 14.75 13.46 28.33
C ILE A 328 15.73 13.44 27.16
N SER A 329 16.77 14.25 27.24
CA SER A 329 17.87 14.18 26.29
C SER A 329 19.20 14.10 27.02
N THR A 330 20.06 13.24 26.54
CA THR A 330 21.44 13.12 27.00
C THR A 330 22.38 13.00 25.82
N GLY A 331 23.60 13.50 25.98
CA GLY A 331 24.55 13.47 24.89
C GLY A 331 25.99 13.57 25.35
N TRP A 332 26.84 13.02 24.51
CA TRP A 332 28.30 13.13 24.58
C TRP A 332 28.77 13.75 23.29
N SER A 333 29.60 14.77 23.38
CA SER A 333 30.17 15.41 22.20
C SER A 333 31.62 15.76 22.43
N GLY A 334 32.35 15.88 21.37
CA GLY A 334 33.71 16.38 21.38
C GLY A 334 34.00 17.08 20.07
N PHE A 335 34.97 17.99 20.12
CA PHE A 335 35.37 18.72 18.94
C PHE A 335 36.91 18.87 18.89
N THR A 336 37.42 19.07 17.71
CA THR A 336 38.80 19.54 17.49
C THR A 336 38.75 20.78 16.62
N ARG A 337 39.76 21.64 16.80
CA ARG A 337 39.95 22.83 15.97
C ARG A 337 41.43 22.98 15.71
N GLU A 338 41.78 23.12 14.46
CA GLU A 338 43.15 23.39 14.02
C GLU A 338 43.17 24.61 13.11
N ALA A 339 44.04 25.58 13.43
CA ALA A 339 44.28 26.73 12.59
C ALA A 339 45.38 26.43 11.57
N SER A 340 45.31 26.98 10.38
CA SER A 340 46.32 26.82 9.34
C SER A 340 47.69 27.43 9.76
N ASN A 341 47.67 28.44 10.64
CA ASN A 341 48.84 28.94 11.37
C ASN A 341 48.42 29.39 12.77
N THR A 342 49.37 29.48 13.70
CA THR A 342 49.12 29.81 15.11
C THR A 342 49.47 31.25 15.48
N ASP A 343 49.91 32.07 14.52
CA ASP A 343 50.41 33.43 14.78
C ASP A 343 49.31 34.31 15.42
N PHE A 344 48.07 34.20 14.92
CA PHE A 344 46.92 34.91 15.48
C PHE A 344 46.66 34.52 16.94
N GLN A 345 46.67 33.24 17.27
CA GLN A 345 46.42 32.72 18.63
C GLN A 345 47.55 33.13 19.59
N ILE A 346 48.78 33.08 19.12
CA ILE A 346 49.96 33.52 19.90
C ILE A 346 49.92 35.04 20.13
N ALA A 347 49.56 35.84 19.09
CA ALA A 347 49.37 37.29 19.23
C ALA A 347 48.28 37.64 20.21
N GLN A 348 47.13 36.94 20.12
CA GLN A 348 46.02 37.12 21.05
C GLN A 348 46.40 36.78 22.53
N ALA A 349 47.10 35.67 22.75
CA ALA A 349 47.58 35.29 24.07
C ALA A 349 48.57 36.28 24.62
N ARG A 350 49.50 36.80 23.79
CA ARG A 350 50.41 37.87 24.22
C ARG A 350 49.70 39.16 24.56
N ALA A 351 48.67 39.56 23.79
CA ALA A 351 47.90 40.76 24.08
C ALA A 351 47.12 40.62 25.40
N GLN A 352 46.55 39.44 25.65
CA GLN A 352 45.86 39.12 26.91
C GLN A 352 46.79 39.24 28.14
N VAL A 353 47.99 38.67 28.03
CA VAL A 353 49.03 38.74 29.07
C VAL A 353 49.52 40.17 29.25
N ALA A 354 49.76 40.92 28.16
CA ALA A 354 50.18 42.31 28.22
C ALA A 354 49.11 43.18 28.98
N SER A 355 47.85 42.95 28.76
CA SER A 355 46.78 43.63 29.47
C SER A 355 46.76 43.29 30.98
N SER A 356 47.01 42.03 31.34
CA SER A 356 47.11 41.58 32.74
C SER A 356 48.32 42.18 33.44
N VAL A 357 49.48 42.28 32.77
CA VAL A 357 50.71 42.95 33.28
C VAL A 357 50.45 44.43 33.47
N ALA A 358 49.83 45.13 32.52
CA ALA A 358 49.49 46.53 32.61
C ALA A 358 48.53 46.80 33.84
N GLN A 359 47.54 45.94 34.04
CA GLN A 359 46.63 46.02 35.14
C GLN A 359 47.32 45.79 36.51
N CYS A 360 48.25 44.83 36.58
CA CYS A 360 49.09 44.58 37.73
C CYS A 360 49.97 45.79 38.05
N VAL A 361 50.65 46.38 37.09
CA VAL A 361 51.48 47.58 37.23
C VAL A 361 50.63 48.77 37.71
N GLN A 362 49.44 48.94 37.14
CA GLN A 362 48.50 49.98 37.59
C GLN A 362 48.07 49.78 39.06
N THR A 363 47.81 48.55 39.44
CA THR A 363 47.48 48.20 40.82
C THR A 363 48.63 48.51 41.78
N ASN A 364 49.89 48.15 41.39
CA ASN A 364 51.07 48.48 42.18
C ASN A 364 51.29 50.00 42.31
N ASN A 365 51.03 50.76 41.25
CA ASN A 365 51.09 52.23 41.28
C ASN A 365 50.03 52.83 42.20
N LEU A 366 48.85 52.21 42.30
CA LEU A 366 47.80 52.62 43.28
C LEU A 366 48.25 52.28 44.69
N TYR A 367 48.78 51.09 44.95
CA TYR A 367 49.28 50.65 46.26
C TYR A 367 50.38 51.51 46.79
N SER A 368 51.32 51.95 45.95
CA SER A 368 52.42 52.85 46.31
C SER A 368 51.95 54.27 46.74
N ARG A 369 50.72 54.68 46.35
CA ARG A 369 50.13 56.00 46.69
C ARG A 369 49.23 55.97 47.87
N LEU A 370 49.05 54.85 48.55
CA LEU A 370 48.28 54.78 49.83
C LEU A 370 49.07 55.45 50.97
N ALA A 371 48.34 55.90 51.93
CA ALA A 371 48.94 56.51 53.16
C ALA A 371 49.85 55.52 53.91
N ASP A 372 49.54 54.21 53.78
CA ASP A 372 50.35 53.09 54.24
C ASP A 372 50.55 52.18 53.01
N PRO A 373 51.71 52.25 52.29
CA PRO A 373 51.95 51.56 51.09
C PRO A 373 51.95 50.04 51.26
N LEU A 374 51.11 49.33 50.43
CA LEU A 374 51.10 47.89 50.42
C LEU A 374 52.25 47.31 49.58
N PRO A 375 52.75 46.08 49.90
CA PRO A 375 53.79 45.46 49.15
C PRO A 375 53.38 45.24 47.70
N PRO A 376 54.26 45.51 46.70
CA PRO A 376 53.91 45.38 45.32
C PRO A 376 53.73 43.91 44.91
N PHE A 377 52.81 43.66 44.02
CA PHE A 377 52.64 42.34 43.38
C PHE A 377 53.78 42.11 42.37
N ASP A 378 54.22 40.87 42.30
CA ASP A 378 55.16 40.46 41.26
C ASP A 378 54.43 40.29 39.92
N CYS A 379 54.49 41.30 39.05
CA CYS A 379 53.84 41.32 37.77
C CYS A 379 54.53 40.41 36.70
N SER A 380 55.78 39.91 37.01
CA SER A 380 56.45 38.98 36.11
C SER A 380 55.75 37.62 35.99
N ARG A 381 54.93 37.28 36.99
CA ARG A 381 54.09 36.07 36.95
C ARG A 381 53.11 36.05 35.81
N PHE A 382 52.75 37.18 35.24
CA PHE A 382 51.85 37.31 34.10
C PHE A 382 52.60 37.34 32.78
N ALA A 383 53.93 37.09 32.72
CA ALA A 383 54.67 37.09 31.47
C ALA A 383 54.25 35.93 30.57
N PHE A 384 54.15 36.17 29.25
CA PHE A 384 53.91 35.11 28.25
C PHE A 384 55.14 34.20 28.21
N THR A 385 54.96 32.92 28.58
CA THR A 385 56.03 31.95 28.70
C THR A 385 56.15 31.07 27.45
N ASP A 386 57.31 30.42 27.27
CA ASP A 386 57.52 29.44 26.18
C ASP A 386 56.64 28.20 26.40
N GLU A 387 56.31 27.80 27.63
CA GLU A 387 55.38 26.72 27.90
C GLU A 387 53.98 27.06 27.40
N GLN A 388 53.50 28.29 27.57
CA GLN A 388 52.20 28.74 27.04
C GLN A 388 52.20 28.73 25.53
N ARG A 389 53.31 29.17 24.90
CA ARG A 389 53.47 29.09 23.45
C ARG A 389 53.44 27.64 22.96
N GLN A 390 54.18 26.74 23.60
CA GLN A 390 54.19 25.32 23.25
C GLN A 390 52.80 24.68 23.46
N GLY A 391 52.08 25.08 24.50
CA GLY A 391 50.69 24.66 24.74
C GLY A 391 49.78 25.01 23.56
N ILE A 392 49.89 26.25 23.01
CA ILE A 392 49.12 26.67 21.82
C ILE A 392 49.50 25.83 20.60
N LEU A 393 50.80 25.63 20.37
CA LEU A 393 51.28 24.81 19.23
C LEU A 393 50.82 23.36 19.32
N ASN A 394 50.80 22.77 20.52
CA ASN A 394 50.40 21.39 20.73
C ASN A 394 48.86 21.22 20.58
N SER A 395 48.09 22.19 21.11
CA SER A 395 46.65 22.17 20.97
C SER A 395 46.19 22.33 19.50
N ASN A 396 47.00 23.00 18.68
CA ASN A 396 46.75 23.18 17.24
C ASN A 396 47.06 21.93 16.39
N ARG A 397 47.42 20.79 16.97
CA ARG A 397 47.68 19.51 16.30
C ARG A 397 46.61 18.47 16.60
N ALA A 398 45.43 18.91 17.04
CA ALA A 398 44.37 18.01 17.50
C ALA A 398 43.51 17.44 16.34
N PHE A 399 43.49 18.12 15.18
CA PHE A 399 42.69 17.67 14.04
C PHE A 399 43.34 16.41 13.38
N PRO A 400 42.55 15.45 12.88
CA PRO A 400 41.09 15.44 12.92
C PRO A 400 40.48 14.63 14.11
N PHE A 401 41.26 13.87 14.89
CA PHE A 401 40.75 12.84 15.77
C PHE A 401 41.08 12.99 17.26
N ASN A 402 41.92 13.95 17.63
CA ASN A 402 42.22 14.21 19.05
C ASN A 402 41.17 15.16 19.64
N PHE A 403 39.97 14.58 19.89
CA PHE A 403 38.81 15.36 20.35
C PHE A 403 38.95 15.84 21.78
N GLN A 404 38.66 17.11 21.98
CA GLN A 404 38.39 17.67 23.29
C GLN A 404 36.93 17.32 23.63
N GLY A 405 36.74 16.43 24.59
CA GLY A 405 35.42 16.01 25.06
C GLY A 405 34.69 17.10 25.82
N SER A 406 33.44 17.36 25.47
CA SER A 406 32.53 18.18 26.30
C SER A 406 32.01 17.34 27.45
N PRO A 407 31.77 17.93 28.65
CA PRO A 407 31.13 17.19 29.74
C PRO A 407 29.77 16.62 29.28
N PRO A 408 29.44 15.36 29.64
CA PRO A 408 28.13 14.80 29.33
C PRO A 408 27.02 15.64 29.94
N SER A 409 25.96 15.82 29.18
CA SER A 409 24.80 16.59 29.65
C SER A 409 23.55 15.70 29.67
N VAL A 410 22.72 15.87 30.70
CA VAL A 410 21.39 15.27 30.81
C VAL A 410 20.40 16.40 31.04
N SER A 411 19.39 16.48 30.20
CA SER A 411 18.30 17.43 30.37
C SER A 411 16.96 16.71 30.47
N LEU A 412 16.18 17.12 31.46
CA LEU A 412 14.80 16.70 31.67
C LEU A 412 13.92 17.94 31.49
N ARG A 413 12.94 17.84 30.57
CA ARG A 413 11.99 18.93 30.33
C ARG A 413 10.58 18.42 30.47
N LEU A 414 9.83 19.01 31.37
CA LEU A 414 8.39 18.84 31.52
C LEU A 414 7.70 20.08 30.93
N GLN A 415 6.82 19.87 29.96
CA GLN A 415 6.06 20.94 29.35
C GLN A 415 4.57 20.72 29.59
N ILE A 416 3.92 21.68 30.21
CA ILE A 416 2.47 21.70 30.48
C ILE A 416 1.87 22.84 29.66
N PRO A 417 1.05 22.56 28.65
CA PRO A 417 0.44 23.60 27.85
C PRO A 417 -0.74 24.24 28.62
N ILE A 418 -0.64 25.52 28.94
CA ILE A 418 -1.71 26.25 29.67
C ILE A 418 -2.68 26.86 28.65
N PHE A 419 -2.19 27.66 27.71
CA PHE A 419 -3.00 28.31 26.68
C PHE A 419 -2.28 28.31 25.32
N GLN A 420 -2.99 27.98 24.26
CA GLN A 420 -2.47 27.89 22.89
C GLN A 420 -3.43 28.53 21.86
N GLY A 421 -4.07 29.65 22.23
CA GLY A 421 -4.92 30.40 21.28
C GLY A 421 -6.11 29.58 20.74
N LEU A 422 -6.75 28.75 21.57
CA LEU A 422 -7.89 27.87 21.21
C LEU A 422 -7.58 26.78 20.17
N SER A 423 -6.32 26.60 19.81
CA SER A 423 -5.94 25.59 18.80
C SER A 423 -6.28 24.16 19.23
N ARG A 424 -6.17 23.84 20.51
CA ARG A 424 -6.52 22.52 21.08
C ARG A 424 -8.01 22.26 21.02
N GLU A 425 -8.81 23.25 21.40
CA GLU A 425 -10.27 23.22 21.37
C GLU A 425 -10.76 22.99 19.94
N ARG A 426 -10.22 23.77 18.97
CA ARG A 426 -10.50 23.61 17.55
C ARG A 426 -10.12 22.19 17.07
N ASN A 427 -8.93 21.70 17.41
CA ASN A 427 -8.46 20.38 16.97
C ASN A 427 -9.29 19.25 17.58
N LEU A 428 -9.68 19.37 18.85
CA LEU A 428 -10.58 18.40 19.49
C LEU A 428 -11.97 18.42 18.84
N GLN A 429 -12.49 19.62 18.55
CA GLN A 429 -13.78 19.74 17.89
C GLN A 429 -13.72 19.19 16.45
N ALA A 430 -12.65 19.45 15.70
CA ALA A 430 -12.46 18.89 14.37
C ALA A 430 -12.42 17.35 14.40
N ALA A 431 -11.71 16.76 15.38
CA ALA A 431 -11.67 15.30 15.54
C ALA A 431 -13.06 14.71 15.90
N ARG A 432 -13.86 15.42 16.70
CA ARG A 432 -15.25 15.00 17.01
C ARG A 432 -16.12 15.04 15.76
N LEU A 433 -16.07 16.12 15.00
CA LEU A 433 -16.84 16.25 13.76
C LEU A 433 -16.43 15.18 12.75
N GLN A 434 -15.13 14.90 12.61
CA GLN A 434 -14.65 13.82 11.75
C GLN A 434 -15.21 12.45 12.17
N ARG A 435 -15.29 12.16 13.49
CA ARG A 435 -15.93 10.94 13.98
C ARG A 435 -17.43 10.92 13.65
N ASP A 436 -18.12 12.04 13.84
CA ASP A 436 -19.56 12.16 13.59
C ASP A 436 -19.85 12.03 12.09
N ASP A 437 -18.97 12.57 11.22
CA ASP A 437 -19.04 12.37 9.78
C ASP A 437 -18.90 10.89 9.39
N MET A 438 -18.00 10.13 10.06
CA MET A 438 -17.89 8.68 9.84
C MET A 438 -19.19 7.95 10.24
N VAL A 439 -19.87 8.38 11.30
CA VAL A 439 -21.18 7.79 11.69
C VAL A 439 -22.22 8.05 10.60
N GLN A 440 -22.27 9.26 10.03
CA GLN A 440 -23.19 9.56 8.93
C GLN A 440 -22.85 8.78 7.66
N GLN A 441 -21.57 8.61 7.34
CA GLN A 441 -21.13 7.80 6.18
C GLN A 441 -21.49 6.30 6.36
N ILE A 442 -21.44 5.77 7.57
CA ILE A 442 -21.90 4.40 7.84
C ILE A 442 -23.41 4.30 7.59
N ARG A 443 -24.19 5.26 8.12
CA ARG A 443 -25.64 5.29 7.92
C ARG A 443 -26.01 5.44 6.45
N GLU A 444 -25.32 6.30 5.71
CA GLU A 444 -25.49 6.45 4.26
C GLU A 444 -25.25 5.13 3.54
N GLN A 445 -24.15 4.44 3.89
CA GLN A 445 -23.83 3.13 3.30
C GLN A 445 -24.86 2.05 3.65
N GLU A 446 -25.41 2.05 4.87
CA GLU A 446 -26.45 1.11 5.29
C GLU A 446 -27.75 1.34 4.51
N LEU A 447 -28.15 2.61 4.31
CA LEU A 447 -29.33 2.96 3.50
C LEU A 447 -29.14 2.64 2.02
N ALA A 448 -27.95 2.93 1.46
CA ALA A 448 -27.60 2.58 0.09
C ALA A 448 -27.63 1.06 -0.10
N LEU A 449 -27.05 0.30 0.82
CA LEU A 449 -27.01 -1.16 0.76
C LEU A 449 -28.43 -1.77 0.79
N GLU A 450 -29.34 -1.25 1.60
CA GLU A 450 -30.75 -1.69 1.66
C GLU A 450 -31.48 -1.42 0.34
N ALA A 451 -31.25 -0.25 -0.26
CA ALA A 451 -31.81 0.10 -1.57
C ALA A 451 -31.23 -0.78 -2.68
N ASP A 452 -29.89 -0.93 -2.71
CA ASP A 452 -29.19 -1.72 -3.73
C ASP A 452 -29.56 -3.21 -3.66
N LEU A 453 -29.75 -3.76 -2.45
CA LEU A 453 -30.25 -5.13 -2.27
C LEU A 453 -31.65 -5.31 -2.83
N SER A 454 -32.55 -4.37 -2.55
CA SER A 454 -33.93 -4.42 -3.07
C SER A 454 -33.95 -4.36 -4.60
N ILE A 455 -33.13 -3.48 -5.19
CA ILE A 455 -32.95 -3.36 -6.65
C ILE A 455 -32.29 -4.63 -7.19
N GLY A 456 -31.25 -5.15 -6.53
CA GLY A 456 -30.53 -6.35 -6.93
C GLY A 456 -31.43 -7.58 -7.00
N ILE A 457 -32.29 -7.80 -6.00
CA ILE A 457 -33.26 -8.91 -5.98
C ILE A 457 -34.25 -8.76 -7.12
N ALA A 458 -34.81 -7.55 -7.33
CA ALA A 458 -35.74 -7.29 -8.42
C ALA A 458 -35.09 -7.53 -9.79
N ASN A 459 -33.83 -7.12 -9.96
CA ASN A 459 -33.08 -7.36 -11.20
C ASN A 459 -32.84 -8.85 -11.44
N VAL A 460 -32.45 -9.63 -10.41
CA VAL A 460 -32.26 -11.07 -10.54
C VAL A 460 -33.58 -11.76 -10.91
N GLN A 461 -34.66 -11.40 -10.25
CA GLN A 461 -35.99 -11.97 -10.55
C GLN A 461 -36.43 -11.64 -11.99
N THR A 462 -36.31 -10.39 -12.39
CA THR A 462 -36.62 -9.95 -13.76
C THR A 462 -35.78 -10.67 -14.81
N ALA A 463 -34.46 -10.80 -14.56
CA ALA A 463 -33.56 -11.50 -15.46
C ALA A 463 -33.86 -12.99 -15.55
N TYR A 464 -34.26 -13.64 -14.43
CA TYR A 464 -34.70 -15.04 -14.41
C TYR A 464 -35.96 -15.25 -15.23
N GLU A 465 -36.99 -14.44 -15.00
CA GLU A 465 -38.25 -14.49 -15.75
C GLU A 465 -38.02 -14.22 -17.25
N SER A 466 -37.17 -13.24 -17.58
CA SER A 466 -36.79 -12.95 -18.97
C SER A 466 -36.13 -14.15 -19.62
N ALA A 467 -35.20 -14.82 -18.92
CA ALA A 467 -34.49 -15.98 -19.45
C ALA A 467 -35.48 -17.16 -19.73
N LEU A 468 -36.47 -17.37 -18.87
CA LEU A 468 -37.50 -18.37 -19.11
C LEU A 468 -38.42 -18.03 -20.31
N LEU A 469 -38.73 -16.74 -20.49
CA LEU A 469 -39.54 -16.29 -21.63
C LEU A 469 -38.77 -16.43 -22.94
N GLU A 470 -37.48 -16.08 -22.94
CA GLU A 470 -36.64 -16.21 -24.13
C GLU A 470 -36.34 -17.67 -24.51
N GLU A 471 -36.25 -18.58 -23.55
CA GLU A 471 -36.19 -20.01 -23.83
C GLU A 471 -37.48 -20.49 -24.55
N ARG A 472 -38.66 -20.04 -24.09
CA ARG A 472 -39.93 -20.35 -24.76
C ARG A 472 -40.02 -19.73 -26.14
N ASN A 473 -39.56 -18.49 -26.32
CA ASN A 473 -39.49 -17.83 -27.64
C ASN A 473 -38.62 -18.61 -28.62
N ARG A 474 -37.46 -19.09 -28.15
CA ARG A 474 -36.56 -19.95 -28.92
C ARG A 474 -37.24 -21.24 -29.37
N GLU A 475 -37.96 -21.94 -28.45
CA GLU A 475 -38.70 -23.16 -28.76
C GLU A 475 -39.75 -22.92 -29.85
N LEU A 476 -40.54 -21.84 -29.74
CA LEU A 476 -41.54 -21.46 -30.72
C LEU A 476 -40.92 -21.11 -32.10
N ALA A 477 -39.80 -20.38 -32.10
CA ALA A 477 -39.08 -20.05 -33.34
C ALA A 477 -38.50 -21.30 -34.01
N ASP A 478 -38.02 -22.28 -33.24
CA ASP A 478 -37.51 -23.56 -33.77
C ASP A 478 -38.64 -24.39 -34.41
N GLN A 479 -39.82 -24.43 -33.77
CA GLN A 479 -41.00 -25.07 -34.36
C GLN A 479 -41.44 -24.38 -35.66
N GLN A 480 -41.39 -23.04 -35.71
CA GLN A 480 -41.70 -22.27 -36.90
C GLN A 480 -40.72 -22.57 -38.05
N LEU A 481 -39.43 -22.61 -37.72
CA LEU A 481 -38.41 -22.95 -38.70
C LEU A 481 -38.59 -24.37 -39.23
N THR A 482 -38.87 -25.34 -38.39
CA THR A 482 -39.10 -26.71 -38.78
C THR A 482 -40.27 -26.79 -39.77
N LEU A 483 -41.40 -26.13 -39.46
CA LEU A 483 -42.53 -26.09 -40.39
C LEU A 483 -42.23 -25.32 -41.69
N ALA A 484 -41.48 -24.24 -41.62
CA ALA A 484 -41.05 -23.50 -42.80
C ALA A 484 -40.14 -24.35 -43.70
N ARG A 485 -39.22 -25.16 -43.15
CA ARG A 485 -38.37 -26.08 -43.92
C ARG A 485 -39.20 -27.14 -44.67
N GLU A 486 -40.18 -27.76 -43.98
CA GLU A 486 -41.06 -28.73 -44.59
C GLU A 486 -41.88 -28.13 -45.74
N ARG A 487 -42.47 -26.96 -45.55
CA ARG A 487 -43.24 -26.25 -46.57
C ARG A 487 -42.41 -25.82 -47.75
N TYR A 488 -41.16 -25.36 -47.52
CA TYR A 488 -40.24 -24.99 -48.56
C TYR A 488 -39.82 -26.20 -49.44
N GLN A 489 -39.60 -27.36 -48.82
CA GLN A 489 -39.31 -28.61 -49.54
C GLN A 489 -40.47 -29.05 -50.44
N LEU A 490 -41.70 -28.75 -50.05
CA LEU A 490 -42.91 -29.01 -50.82
C LEU A 490 -43.21 -27.91 -51.87
N GLY A 491 -42.41 -26.84 -51.93
CA GLY A 491 -42.62 -25.71 -52.83
C GLY A 491 -43.82 -24.83 -52.41
N ALA A 492 -44.28 -24.93 -51.14
CA ALA A 492 -45.47 -24.23 -50.64
C ALA A 492 -45.14 -22.83 -50.08
N ILE A 493 -43.89 -22.50 -49.89
CA ILE A 493 -43.40 -21.15 -49.46
C ILE A 493 -42.17 -20.75 -50.28
N THR A 494 -41.90 -19.46 -50.27
CA THR A 494 -40.73 -18.87 -50.93
C THR A 494 -39.44 -19.05 -50.12
N PHE A 495 -38.26 -18.93 -50.81
CA PHE A 495 -36.97 -18.93 -50.15
C PHE A 495 -36.85 -17.79 -49.11
N VAL A 496 -37.44 -16.63 -49.38
CA VAL A 496 -37.45 -15.48 -48.47
C VAL A 496 -38.14 -15.84 -47.16
N GLU A 497 -39.32 -16.50 -47.23
CA GLU A 497 -40.06 -16.92 -46.02
C GLU A 497 -39.28 -17.96 -45.18
N LEU A 498 -38.49 -18.85 -45.83
CA LEU A 498 -37.58 -19.74 -45.13
C LEU A 498 -36.45 -18.98 -44.42
N VAL A 499 -35.84 -18.00 -45.09
CA VAL A 499 -34.77 -17.16 -44.53
C VAL A 499 -35.30 -16.31 -43.37
N ASP A 500 -36.54 -15.82 -43.46
CA ASP A 500 -37.19 -15.06 -42.38
C ASP A 500 -37.39 -15.95 -41.12
N ALA A 501 -37.84 -17.19 -41.28
CA ALA A 501 -37.98 -18.13 -40.17
C ALA A 501 -36.62 -18.49 -39.52
N GLN A 502 -35.56 -18.63 -40.35
CA GLN A 502 -34.19 -18.84 -39.85
C GLN A 502 -33.66 -17.63 -39.10
N THR A 503 -33.94 -16.44 -39.61
CA THR A 503 -33.52 -15.19 -38.96
C THR A 503 -34.21 -15.02 -37.58
N LEU A 504 -35.52 -15.39 -37.51
CA LEU A 504 -36.28 -15.36 -36.27
C LEU A 504 -35.69 -16.31 -35.23
N LEU A 505 -35.38 -17.57 -35.60
CA LEU A 505 -34.72 -18.50 -34.67
C LEU A 505 -33.34 -17.99 -34.25
N ALA A 506 -32.54 -17.52 -35.21
CA ALA A 506 -31.21 -16.96 -34.90
C ALA A 506 -31.27 -15.75 -33.95
N GLN A 507 -32.33 -14.94 -34.06
CA GLN A 507 -32.55 -13.85 -33.12
C GLN A 507 -32.97 -14.37 -31.73
N ALA A 508 -33.93 -15.28 -31.67
CA ALA A 508 -34.39 -15.89 -30.42
C ALA A 508 -33.26 -16.61 -29.65
N GLU A 509 -32.37 -17.29 -30.37
CA GLU A 509 -31.19 -17.92 -29.76
C GLU A 509 -30.21 -16.90 -29.18
N ARG A 510 -29.96 -15.79 -29.88
CA ARG A 510 -29.12 -14.68 -29.34
C ARG A 510 -29.75 -14.05 -28.11
N ASP A 511 -31.06 -13.78 -28.14
CA ASP A 511 -31.78 -13.13 -27.04
C ASP A 511 -31.81 -14.06 -25.82
N ARG A 512 -32.00 -15.37 -26.02
CA ARG A 512 -31.88 -16.39 -24.97
C ARG A 512 -30.49 -16.39 -24.33
N ILE A 513 -29.42 -16.45 -25.14
CA ILE A 513 -28.05 -16.39 -24.62
C ILE A 513 -27.87 -15.12 -23.80
N ALA A 514 -28.26 -13.95 -24.34
CA ALA A 514 -28.14 -12.68 -23.65
C ALA A 514 -28.91 -12.67 -22.30
N ALA A 515 -30.13 -13.21 -22.26
CA ALA A 515 -30.96 -13.25 -21.06
C ALA A 515 -30.38 -14.19 -19.98
N VAL A 516 -29.87 -15.38 -20.35
CA VAL A 516 -29.23 -16.30 -19.40
C VAL A 516 -28.00 -15.66 -18.78
N PHE A 517 -27.13 -15.03 -19.58
CA PHE A 517 -25.95 -14.40 -19.04
C PHE A 517 -26.26 -13.11 -18.25
N ALA A 518 -27.32 -12.36 -18.61
CA ALA A 518 -27.79 -11.23 -17.79
C ALA A 518 -28.27 -11.68 -16.40
N TYR A 519 -28.87 -12.85 -16.29
CA TYR A 519 -29.21 -13.43 -14.99
C TYR A 519 -27.95 -13.69 -14.15
N HIS A 520 -26.92 -14.28 -14.71
CA HIS A 520 -25.65 -14.56 -13.99
C HIS A 520 -24.91 -13.29 -13.60
N ASP A 521 -24.93 -12.23 -14.41
CA ASP A 521 -24.39 -10.91 -14.09
C ASP A 521 -25.17 -10.26 -12.95
N ALA A 522 -26.51 -10.38 -12.93
CA ALA A 522 -27.35 -9.88 -11.84
C ALA A 522 -27.07 -10.62 -10.51
N VAL A 523 -26.92 -11.95 -10.56
CA VAL A 523 -26.53 -12.76 -9.39
C VAL A 523 -25.15 -12.36 -8.88
N THR A 524 -24.15 -12.20 -9.76
CA THR A 524 -22.79 -11.75 -9.35
C THR A 524 -22.86 -10.38 -8.67
N SER A 525 -23.67 -9.46 -9.19
CA SER A 525 -23.86 -8.14 -8.58
C SER A 525 -24.47 -8.23 -7.19
N LEU A 526 -25.44 -9.13 -7.00
CA LEU A 526 -26.06 -9.39 -5.70
C LEU A 526 -25.08 -10.05 -4.71
N GLU A 527 -24.23 -10.97 -5.17
CA GLU A 527 -23.18 -11.62 -4.37
C GLU A 527 -22.17 -10.58 -3.81
N VAL A 528 -21.82 -9.58 -4.61
CA VAL A 528 -20.96 -8.47 -4.15
C VAL A 528 -21.62 -7.65 -3.04
N LEU A 529 -22.92 -7.37 -3.14
CA LEU A 529 -23.67 -6.64 -2.12
C LEU A 529 -23.77 -7.44 -0.81
N VAL A 530 -23.99 -8.74 -0.92
CA VAL A 530 -24.10 -9.64 0.24
C VAL A 530 -22.74 -9.96 0.84
N GLY A 531 -21.64 -9.92 0.04
CA GLY A 531 -20.30 -10.27 0.46
C GLY A 531 -20.03 -11.77 0.58
N THR A 532 -20.84 -12.60 -0.10
CA THR A 532 -20.66 -14.06 -0.15
C THR A 532 -21.29 -14.62 -1.42
N SER A 533 -20.80 -15.79 -1.88
CA SER A 533 -21.42 -16.49 -3.01
C SER A 533 -22.83 -16.94 -2.66
N LEU A 534 -23.75 -16.77 -3.62
CA LEU A 534 -25.16 -17.20 -3.57
C LEU A 534 -25.43 -18.38 -4.52
N ARG A 535 -24.41 -18.80 -5.27
CA ARG A 535 -24.47 -19.96 -6.18
C ARG A 535 -24.22 -21.22 -5.38
N ASN A 536 -25.12 -22.20 -5.54
CA ASN A 536 -24.98 -23.53 -4.92
C ASN A 536 -23.98 -24.39 -5.69
#